data_06ced493c690e18102ae9ed33dd83eb2
#
_entry.id   06ced493c690e18102ae9ed33dd83eb2
#
_cell.length_a   1.000
_cell.length_b   1.000
_cell.length_c   1.000
_cell.angle_alpha   90.00
_cell.angle_beta   90.00
_cell.angle_gamma   90.00
#
_symmetry.space_group_name_H-M   'P 1'
#
loop_
_entity.id
_entity.type
_entity.pdbx_description
1 polymer ?
#
loop_
_entity_poly.entity_id
_entity_poly.type
_entity_poly.pdbx_seq_one_letter_code
_entity_poly.pdbx_strand_id
1 'polypeptide(L)'
;MGSSLIFIKTRVNLIMNFISLMIALSFLTWAGTVSAADDCYSLDADDNTWVEVLVQKDWANELLEYLEENYGSLEKSEIWYFVEQSETYYETEEEMMEYTEFRSLALDDQDVAWFEQKISALDQFLSIKFVRTQKRSDADFIIAVHDGSNPDEYENLDMVGYVSETKDGEEYVLVLNYNMEESDYATVFYHELGHVLGLKHPFDNSDGNCIGSTEEYGDKTAHTGLTVMAYEDPPEGWEYLKFYSKVDLLALQSIFGKEK
;
A
#
# COMPACT_ATOMS: atom_id res chain seq x y z
N MET A 1 8.29 7.34 35.63
CA MET A 1 7.22 6.92 34.72
C MET A 1 6.80 8.10 33.83
N GLY A 2 7.71 8.69 33.07
CA GLY A 2 7.47 9.87 32.26
C GLY A 2 8.21 9.91 30.92
N SER A 3 9.01 8.87 30.64
CA SER A 3 9.87 8.87 29.45
C SER A 3 9.26 8.13 28.24
N SER A 4 8.28 7.25 28.46
CA SER A 4 7.69 6.45 27.36
C SER A 4 6.70 7.23 26.47
N LEU A 5 5.98 8.19 27.02
CA LEU A 5 4.98 8.97 26.23
C LEU A 5 5.64 9.98 25.26
N ILE A 6 6.83 10.46 25.59
CA ILE A 6 7.56 11.39 24.70
C ILE A 6 8.16 10.63 23.51
N PHE A 7 8.57 9.39 23.70
CA PHE A 7 9.12 8.54 22.64
C PHE A 7 8.08 8.14 21.60
N ILE A 8 6.85 7.87 22.01
CA ILE A 8 5.75 7.46 21.10
C ILE A 8 5.36 8.64 20.19
N LYS A 9 5.24 9.86 20.75
CA LYS A 9 4.91 11.06 19.94
C LYS A 9 6.01 11.46 18.95
N THR A 10 7.26 11.13 19.23
CA THR A 10 8.38 11.38 18.30
C THR A 10 8.43 10.33 17.19
N ARG A 11 7.91 9.12 17.44
CA ARG A 11 7.82 8.04 16.42
C ARG A 11 6.90 8.42 15.25
N VAL A 12 5.71 8.89 15.55
CA VAL A 12 4.69 9.23 14.55
C VAL A 12 5.13 10.43 13.71
N ASN A 13 5.63 11.49 14.31
CA ASN A 13 5.97 12.73 13.61
C ASN A 13 7.19 12.63 12.65
N LEU A 14 8.03 11.61 12.73
CA LEU A 14 9.21 11.51 11.85
C LEU A 14 8.84 10.85 10.51
N ILE A 15 8.00 9.82 10.54
CA ILE A 15 7.49 9.17 9.33
C ILE A 15 6.59 10.16 8.55
N MET A 16 5.78 10.92 9.26
CA MET A 16 4.72 11.77 8.73
C MET A 16 5.18 13.03 7.98
N ASN A 17 6.30 13.64 8.36
CA ASN A 17 6.78 14.84 7.67
C ASN A 17 7.41 14.56 6.29
N PHE A 18 7.70 13.31 5.96
CA PHE A 18 8.35 12.94 4.71
C PHE A 18 7.39 12.44 3.64
N ILE A 19 6.30 11.82 4.02
CA ILE A 19 5.36 11.18 3.09
C ILE A 19 4.50 12.22 2.38
N SER A 20 3.99 13.22 3.09
CA SER A 20 3.31 14.38 2.47
C SER A 20 4.17 15.12 1.44
N LEU A 21 5.51 15.03 1.56
CA LEU A 21 6.44 15.64 0.61
C LEU A 21 6.65 14.77 -0.64
N MET A 22 6.55 13.45 -0.52
CA MET A 22 6.87 12.53 -1.62
C MET A 22 5.66 12.23 -2.50
N ILE A 23 4.49 12.12 -1.92
CA ILE A 23 3.25 12.04 -2.68
C ILE A 23 3.06 13.34 -3.48
N ALA A 24 3.32 14.54 -2.89
CA ALA A 24 3.25 15.83 -3.58
C ALA A 24 4.28 16.01 -4.70
N LEU A 25 5.42 15.31 -4.68
CA LEU A 25 6.44 15.41 -5.72
C LEU A 25 6.17 14.55 -6.95
N SER A 26 5.42 13.44 -6.81
CA SER A 26 5.10 12.56 -7.95
C SER A 26 4.10 13.18 -8.93
N PHE A 27 3.25 14.14 -8.51
CA PHE A 27 2.25 14.77 -9.37
C PHE A 27 2.62 16.15 -9.93
N LEU A 28 3.58 16.86 -9.36
CA LEU A 28 4.02 18.16 -9.88
C LEU A 28 4.79 18.11 -11.21
N THR A 29 5.16 16.93 -11.69
CA THR A 29 5.87 16.75 -12.96
C THR A 29 4.96 16.52 -14.16
N TRP A 30 3.66 16.38 -14.00
CA TRP A 30 2.73 16.05 -15.11
C TRP A 30 2.33 17.21 -16.00
N ALA A 31 2.80 18.43 -15.77
CA ALA A 31 2.56 19.61 -16.63
C ALA A 31 3.62 19.81 -17.74
N GLY A 32 4.56 18.90 -17.88
CA GLY A 32 5.58 18.92 -18.92
C GLY A 32 5.32 17.83 -19.95
N THR A 33 5.07 18.23 -21.20
CA THR A 33 5.01 17.38 -22.37
C THR A 33 6.17 16.38 -22.41
N VAL A 34 5.97 15.16 -21.92
CA VAL A 34 6.92 14.07 -22.11
C VAL A 34 6.26 13.01 -22.96
N SER A 35 6.78 12.87 -24.15
CA SER A 35 6.71 11.65 -24.92
C SER A 35 7.54 10.60 -24.17
N ALA A 36 6.97 10.00 -23.14
CA ALA A 36 7.66 9.02 -22.29
C ALA A 36 7.17 7.59 -22.55
N ALA A 37 6.40 7.37 -23.61
CA ALA A 37 5.84 6.05 -23.93
C ALA A 37 6.89 5.02 -24.42
N ASP A 38 8.14 5.43 -24.67
CA ASP A 38 9.12 4.58 -25.35
C ASP A 38 10.16 3.90 -24.44
N ASP A 39 10.19 4.19 -23.13
CA ASP A 39 11.28 3.77 -22.25
C ASP A 39 10.94 2.71 -21.19
N CYS A 40 9.71 2.22 -21.11
CA CYS A 40 9.37 1.14 -20.19
C CYS A 40 9.89 -0.22 -20.66
N TYR A 41 10.29 -1.07 -19.70
CA TYR A 41 10.65 -2.46 -20.00
C TYR A 41 9.45 -3.27 -20.52
N SER A 42 9.72 -4.35 -21.22
CA SER A 42 8.68 -5.25 -21.70
C SER A 42 8.22 -6.22 -20.61
N LEU A 43 7.02 -6.83 -20.76
CA LEU A 43 6.46 -7.79 -19.80
C LEU A 43 7.29 -9.07 -19.61
N ASP A 44 8.18 -9.40 -20.57
CA ASP A 44 9.09 -10.54 -20.49
C ASP A 44 10.44 -10.19 -19.82
N ALA A 45 10.51 -9.03 -19.13
CA ALA A 45 11.65 -8.64 -18.33
C ALA A 45 11.99 -9.70 -17.26
N ASP A 46 13.27 -9.78 -16.89
CA ASP A 46 13.70 -10.71 -15.85
C ASP A 46 13.23 -10.30 -14.44
N ASP A 47 13.35 -11.22 -13.49
CA ASP A 47 12.93 -11.01 -12.11
C ASP A 47 13.60 -9.79 -11.45
N ASN A 48 14.84 -9.47 -11.79
CA ASN A 48 15.56 -8.33 -11.22
C ASN A 48 15.00 -7.01 -11.73
N THR A 49 14.67 -6.94 -13.02
CA THR A 49 14.01 -5.78 -13.62
C THR A 49 12.64 -5.55 -12.98
N TRP A 50 11.85 -6.61 -12.76
CA TRP A 50 10.58 -6.52 -12.05
C TRP A 50 10.75 -5.98 -10.63
N VAL A 51 11.75 -6.47 -9.89
CA VAL A 51 12.06 -5.96 -8.54
C VAL A 51 12.39 -4.47 -8.55
N GLU A 52 13.26 -4.04 -9.49
CA GLU A 52 13.63 -2.62 -9.62
C GLU A 52 12.44 -1.72 -9.96
N VAL A 53 11.50 -2.22 -10.74
CA VAL A 53 10.30 -1.48 -11.14
C VAL A 53 9.26 -1.41 -10.04
N LEU A 54 9.05 -2.50 -9.30
CA LEU A 54 8.01 -2.56 -8.27
C LEU A 54 8.39 -1.87 -6.96
N VAL A 55 9.69 -1.68 -6.66
CA VAL A 55 10.12 -1.05 -5.40
C VAL A 55 10.14 0.47 -5.52
N GLN A 56 9.38 1.15 -4.69
CA GLN A 56 9.45 2.59 -4.49
C GLN A 56 10.65 2.91 -3.57
N LYS A 57 11.81 3.14 -4.19
CA LYS A 57 13.12 3.17 -3.49
C LYS A 57 13.20 4.16 -2.34
N ASP A 58 12.66 5.35 -2.52
CA ASP A 58 12.74 6.39 -1.50
C ASP A 58 11.94 5.98 -0.27
N TRP A 59 10.70 5.54 -0.47
CA TRP A 59 9.85 5.04 0.59
C TRP A 59 10.43 3.79 1.28
N ALA A 60 10.92 2.82 0.49
CA ALA A 60 11.53 1.61 1.04
C ALA A 60 12.76 1.93 1.93
N ASN A 61 13.59 2.89 1.53
CA ASN A 61 14.74 3.32 2.33
C ASN A 61 14.33 3.98 3.65
N GLU A 62 13.33 4.86 3.62
CA GLU A 62 12.79 5.51 4.82
C GLU A 62 12.19 4.51 5.80
N LEU A 63 11.42 3.55 5.28
CA LEU A 63 10.85 2.48 6.08
C LEU A 63 11.96 1.60 6.71
N LEU A 64 13.02 1.28 5.96
CA LEU A 64 14.16 0.53 6.47
C LEU A 64 14.92 1.31 7.56
N GLU A 65 15.18 2.59 7.36
CA GLU A 65 15.79 3.46 8.38
C GLU A 65 14.95 3.46 9.67
N TYR A 66 13.64 3.64 9.54
CA TYR A 66 12.73 3.56 10.68
C TYR A 66 12.82 2.23 11.43
N LEU A 67 12.79 1.10 10.72
CA LEU A 67 12.87 -0.22 11.32
C LEU A 67 14.23 -0.46 12.01
N GLU A 68 15.34 -0.06 11.40
CA GLU A 68 16.67 -0.19 11.97
C GLU A 68 16.87 0.67 13.24
N GLU A 69 16.39 1.91 13.22
CA GLU A 69 16.46 2.80 14.37
C GLU A 69 15.66 2.28 15.58
N ASN A 70 14.50 1.68 15.33
CA ASN A 70 13.61 1.22 16.40
C ASN A 70 13.94 -0.18 16.92
N TYR A 71 14.41 -1.08 16.06
CA TYR A 71 14.62 -2.50 16.39
C TYR A 71 16.08 -2.93 16.32
N GLY A 72 16.95 -2.14 15.70
CA GLY A 72 18.39 -2.39 15.57
C GLY A 72 18.75 -3.44 14.51
N SER A 73 17.80 -4.17 13.95
CA SER A 73 17.97 -5.07 12.80
C SER A 73 16.62 -5.49 12.24
N LEU A 74 16.56 -5.77 10.94
CA LEU A 74 15.33 -6.24 10.26
C LEU A 74 14.78 -7.55 10.85
N GLU A 75 15.63 -8.48 11.26
CA GLU A 75 15.21 -9.77 11.85
C GLU A 75 14.43 -9.63 13.18
N LYS A 76 14.45 -8.44 13.80
CA LYS A 76 13.70 -8.12 15.01
C LYS A 76 12.62 -7.10 14.79
N SER A 77 12.47 -6.65 13.56
CA SER A 77 11.52 -5.60 13.22
C SER A 77 10.10 -6.14 13.23
N GLU A 78 9.22 -5.32 13.76
CA GLU A 78 7.79 -5.57 13.79
C GLU A 78 7.08 -4.39 13.14
N ILE A 79 6.12 -4.67 12.27
CA ILE A 79 5.18 -3.68 11.75
C ILE A 79 3.86 -3.90 12.46
N TRP A 80 3.42 -2.88 13.18
CA TRP A 80 2.21 -2.95 14.00
C TRP A 80 1.03 -2.38 13.22
N TYR A 81 -0.08 -3.13 13.19
CA TYR A 81 -1.29 -2.70 12.51
C TYR A 81 -2.51 -2.76 13.43
N PHE A 82 -3.46 -1.89 13.16
CA PHE A 82 -4.74 -1.84 13.83
C PHE A 82 -5.85 -2.07 12.80
N VAL A 83 -6.84 -2.90 13.14
CA VAL A 83 -8.04 -3.08 12.33
C VAL A 83 -9.17 -2.31 13.00
N GLU A 84 -9.75 -1.34 12.30
CA GLU A 84 -10.85 -0.54 12.81
C GLU A 84 -12.11 -1.39 12.93
N GLN A 85 -12.64 -1.49 14.15
CA GLN A 85 -13.82 -2.30 14.49
C GLN A 85 -15.05 -1.46 14.88
N SER A 86 -14.93 -0.15 14.79
CA SER A 86 -16.00 0.79 15.09
C SER A 86 -16.33 1.68 13.90
N GLU A 87 -17.53 2.23 13.89
CA GLU A 87 -17.85 3.30 12.97
C GLU A 87 -17.07 4.54 13.37
N THR A 88 -15.98 4.81 12.64
CA THR A 88 -15.09 5.95 12.86
C THR A 88 -15.14 6.87 11.64
N TYR A 89 -15.15 8.16 11.88
CA TYR A 89 -15.08 9.16 10.81
C TYR A 89 -13.62 9.47 10.51
N TYR A 90 -13.26 9.43 9.22
CA TYR A 90 -11.94 9.74 8.71
C TYR A 90 -12.00 10.92 7.76
N GLU A 91 -11.04 11.82 7.87
CA GLU A 91 -10.67 12.79 6.85
C GLU A 91 -9.26 12.42 6.39
N THR A 92 -9.11 12.02 5.13
CA THR A 92 -7.82 11.64 4.54
C THR A 92 -7.38 12.65 3.50
N GLU A 93 -6.08 12.85 3.36
CA GLU A 93 -5.53 13.70 2.30
C GLU A 93 -5.51 12.93 0.98
N GLU A 94 -6.13 13.48 -0.05
CA GLU A 94 -5.94 13.02 -1.43
C GLU A 94 -5.35 14.15 -2.27
N GLU A 95 -4.28 13.84 -3.00
CA GLU A 95 -3.54 14.83 -3.78
C GLU A 95 -4.34 15.50 -4.90
N MET A 96 -5.43 14.91 -5.35
CA MET A 96 -6.24 15.43 -6.45
C MET A 96 -7.61 15.96 -6.03
N MET A 97 -8.04 15.72 -4.80
CA MET A 97 -9.31 16.22 -4.25
C MET A 97 -9.03 16.77 -2.86
N GLU A 98 -9.65 17.88 -2.51
CA GLU A 98 -9.32 18.65 -1.31
C GLU A 98 -9.31 17.85 0.00
N TYR A 99 -10.04 16.77 0.16
CA TYR A 99 -10.02 15.76 1.24
C TYR A 99 -11.09 14.70 0.93
N THR A 100 -10.81 13.44 1.20
CA THR A 100 -11.83 12.39 1.20
C THR A 100 -12.30 12.13 2.61
N GLU A 101 -13.59 12.29 2.83
CA GLU A 101 -14.24 11.99 4.09
C GLU A 101 -14.99 10.66 3.96
N PHE A 102 -14.78 9.75 4.87
CA PHE A 102 -15.55 8.51 4.92
C PHE A 102 -15.83 8.06 6.35
N ARG A 103 -16.81 7.20 6.48
CA ARG A 103 -17.08 6.50 7.73
C ARG A 103 -16.75 5.03 7.57
N SER A 104 -15.90 4.51 8.46
CA SER A 104 -15.60 3.07 8.47
C SER A 104 -16.82 2.27 8.95
N LEU A 105 -16.90 1.05 8.45
CA LEU A 105 -17.84 0.05 8.96
C LEU A 105 -17.37 -0.51 10.29
N ALA A 106 -18.32 -0.90 11.13
CA ALA A 106 -18.05 -1.69 12.32
C ALA A 106 -17.78 -3.15 11.91
N LEU A 107 -16.51 -3.54 11.86
CA LEU A 107 -16.09 -4.89 11.50
C LEU A 107 -16.31 -5.87 12.67
N ASP A 108 -16.77 -7.06 12.35
CA ASP A 108 -16.91 -8.14 13.33
C ASP A 108 -15.60 -8.96 13.50
N ASP A 109 -15.62 -9.92 14.43
CA ASP A 109 -14.44 -10.75 14.71
C ASP A 109 -14.06 -11.66 13.52
N GLN A 110 -14.97 -11.96 12.60
CA GLN A 110 -14.67 -12.76 11.42
C GLN A 110 -13.93 -11.93 10.36
N ASP A 111 -14.35 -10.70 10.17
CA ASP A 111 -13.67 -9.74 9.31
C ASP A 111 -12.24 -9.50 9.80
N VAL A 112 -12.10 -9.25 11.10
CA VAL A 112 -10.78 -9.06 11.72
C VAL A 112 -9.90 -10.29 11.54
N ALA A 113 -10.43 -11.49 11.77
CA ALA A 113 -9.69 -12.74 11.60
C ALA A 113 -9.27 -12.97 10.13
N TRP A 114 -10.06 -12.48 9.17
CA TRP A 114 -9.70 -12.51 7.75
C TRP A 114 -8.45 -11.66 7.48
N PHE A 115 -8.39 -10.42 7.97
CA PHE A 115 -7.20 -9.58 7.83
C PHE A 115 -5.99 -10.18 8.53
N GLU A 116 -6.13 -10.68 9.76
CA GLU A 116 -5.05 -11.35 10.48
C GLU A 116 -4.49 -12.54 9.68
N GLN A 117 -5.36 -13.36 9.10
CA GLN A 117 -4.95 -14.49 8.27
C GLN A 117 -4.18 -14.04 7.03
N LYS A 118 -4.65 -12.98 6.36
CA LYS A 118 -4.02 -12.47 5.15
C LYS A 118 -2.64 -11.88 5.43
N ILE A 119 -2.52 -11.08 6.47
CA ILE A 119 -1.24 -10.45 6.86
C ILE A 119 -0.25 -11.51 7.36
N SER A 120 -0.67 -12.44 8.23
CA SER A 120 0.21 -13.49 8.75
C SER A 120 0.75 -14.43 7.67
N ALA A 121 0.08 -14.50 6.51
CA ALA A 121 0.59 -15.25 5.37
C ALA A 121 1.92 -14.70 4.83
N LEU A 122 2.25 -13.43 5.10
CA LEU A 122 3.53 -12.82 4.72
C LEU A 122 4.68 -13.20 5.65
N ASP A 123 4.41 -13.54 6.90
CA ASP A 123 5.43 -13.88 7.91
C ASP A 123 6.37 -15.02 7.48
N GLN A 124 5.91 -15.90 6.57
CA GLN A 124 6.72 -17.00 6.06
C GLN A 124 7.65 -16.60 4.90
N PHE A 125 7.52 -15.40 4.38
CA PHE A 125 8.28 -14.93 3.22
C PHE A 125 9.25 -13.81 3.57
N LEU A 126 8.97 -13.03 4.61
CA LEU A 126 9.70 -11.82 4.97
C LEU A 126 10.37 -11.96 6.34
N SER A 127 11.53 -11.35 6.52
CA SER A 127 12.27 -11.40 7.80
C SER A 127 11.69 -10.51 8.90
N ILE A 128 10.66 -9.75 8.61
CA ILE A 128 9.90 -8.92 9.56
C ILE A 128 8.68 -9.69 10.07
N LYS A 129 8.06 -9.20 11.15
CA LYS A 129 6.81 -9.72 11.69
C LYS A 129 5.72 -8.66 11.66
N PHE A 130 4.50 -9.11 11.41
CA PHE A 130 3.32 -8.25 11.50
C PHE A 130 2.60 -8.53 12.82
N VAL A 131 2.35 -7.47 13.59
CA VAL A 131 1.75 -7.57 14.92
C VAL A 131 0.48 -6.75 14.98
N ARG A 132 -0.65 -7.40 15.23
CA ARG A 132 -1.89 -6.67 15.48
C ARG A 132 -1.86 -6.02 16.85
N THR A 133 -2.16 -4.73 16.91
CA THR A 133 -2.39 -4.01 18.17
C THR A 133 -3.88 -3.82 18.46
N GLN A 134 -4.23 -3.71 19.75
CA GLN A 134 -5.56 -3.33 20.20
C GLN A 134 -5.70 -1.81 20.44
N LYS A 135 -4.63 -1.07 20.21
CA LYS A 135 -4.60 0.38 20.37
C LYS A 135 -4.18 1.03 19.06
N ARG A 136 -5.10 1.82 18.52
CA ARG A 136 -4.89 2.60 17.31
C ARG A 136 -3.60 3.44 17.38
N SER A 137 -3.34 4.09 18.51
CA SER A 137 -2.14 4.93 18.71
C SER A 137 -0.80 4.19 18.72
N ASP A 138 -0.82 2.88 18.77
CA ASP A 138 0.40 2.05 18.78
C ASP A 138 0.64 1.40 17.39
N ALA A 139 -0.24 1.64 16.41
CA ALA A 139 -0.15 1.08 15.07
C ALA A 139 0.76 1.92 14.16
N ASP A 140 1.46 1.26 13.27
CA ASP A 140 2.19 1.90 12.17
C ASP A 140 1.24 2.19 10.99
N PHE A 141 0.18 1.38 10.83
CA PHE A 141 -0.91 1.67 9.91
C PHE A 141 -2.25 1.10 10.39
N ILE A 142 -3.34 1.67 9.89
CA ILE A 142 -4.71 1.29 10.21
C ILE A 142 -5.34 0.63 8.99
N ILE A 143 -6.16 -0.38 9.19
CA ILE A 143 -7.03 -0.97 8.17
C ILE A 143 -8.46 -0.51 8.47
N ALA A 144 -9.07 0.20 7.54
CA ALA A 144 -10.45 0.66 7.61
C ALA A 144 -11.23 0.19 6.38
N VAL A 145 -12.48 -0.15 6.56
CA VAL A 145 -13.39 -0.58 5.48
C VAL A 145 -14.59 0.34 5.45
N HIS A 146 -15.01 0.79 4.29
CA HIS A 146 -16.22 1.60 4.11
C HIS A 146 -17.19 0.95 3.11
N ASP A 147 -18.42 1.38 3.06
CA ASP A 147 -19.47 0.82 2.19
C ASP A 147 -19.74 1.64 0.92
N GLY A 148 -18.83 2.57 0.59
CA GLY A 148 -19.03 3.49 -0.53
C GLY A 148 -20.08 4.57 -0.29
N SER A 149 -20.78 4.55 0.83
CA SER A 149 -21.71 5.61 1.21
C SER A 149 -20.95 6.78 1.80
N ASN A 150 -20.65 7.78 0.98
CA ASN A 150 -20.18 9.06 1.51
C ASN A 150 -21.38 9.90 1.95
N PRO A 151 -21.39 10.41 3.21
CA PRO A 151 -22.50 11.23 3.67
C PRO A 151 -22.66 12.59 2.97
N ASP A 152 -21.62 13.09 2.30
CA ASP A 152 -21.61 14.41 1.68
C ASP A 152 -21.09 14.43 0.23
N GLU A 153 -21.96 14.07 -0.72
CA GLU A 153 -21.93 14.48 -2.15
C GLU A 153 -20.85 13.95 -3.12
N TYR A 154 -20.00 13.02 -2.79
CA TYR A 154 -19.23 12.36 -3.86
C TYR A 154 -20.01 11.15 -4.40
N GLU A 155 -20.86 11.42 -5.41
CA GLU A 155 -21.36 10.38 -6.31
C GLU A 155 -20.16 9.65 -6.92
N ASN A 156 -19.99 8.38 -6.55
CA ASN A 156 -19.04 7.42 -7.10
C ASN A 156 -17.58 7.55 -6.62
N LEU A 157 -17.32 7.17 -5.38
CA LEU A 157 -16.04 6.53 -5.10
C LEU A 157 -16.07 5.14 -5.75
N ASP A 158 -15.82 5.09 -7.07
CA ASP A 158 -15.50 3.84 -7.77
C ASP A 158 -14.12 3.29 -7.32
N MET A 159 -13.51 3.94 -6.31
CA MET A 159 -12.27 3.49 -5.71
C MET A 159 -12.51 2.23 -4.89
N VAL A 160 -11.87 1.16 -5.32
CA VAL A 160 -11.95 -0.15 -4.67
C VAL A 160 -11.08 -0.23 -3.41
N GLY A 161 -10.00 0.56 -3.35
CA GLY A 161 -9.11 0.72 -2.20
C GLY A 161 -8.14 1.87 -2.41
N TYR A 162 -7.48 2.31 -1.34
CA TYR A 162 -6.38 3.27 -1.38
C TYR A 162 -5.62 3.31 -0.05
N VAL A 163 -4.42 3.87 -0.07
CA VAL A 163 -3.64 4.19 1.14
C VAL A 163 -3.48 5.69 1.22
N SER A 164 -3.75 6.27 2.36
CA SER A 164 -3.64 7.71 2.58
C SER A 164 -3.25 8.04 4.01
N GLU A 165 -2.77 9.26 4.25
CA GLU A 165 -2.65 9.83 5.59
C GLU A 165 -3.96 10.46 6.03
N THR A 166 -4.20 10.47 7.34
CA THR A 166 -5.26 11.29 7.91
C THR A 166 -4.89 12.77 7.77
N LYS A 167 -5.89 13.65 7.67
CA LYS A 167 -5.73 15.10 7.47
C LYS A 167 -4.82 15.80 8.50
N ASP A 168 -4.74 15.27 9.70
CA ASP A 168 -3.80 15.76 10.72
C ASP A 168 -2.39 15.19 10.54
N GLY A 169 -2.20 14.31 9.54
CA GLY A 169 -0.94 13.65 9.27
C GLY A 169 -0.48 12.76 10.43
N GLU A 170 -1.36 12.27 11.28
CA GLU A 170 -1.00 11.46 12.46
C GLU A 170 -1.04 9.96 12.21
N GLU A 171 -1.74 9.48 11.17
CA GLU A 171 -1.99 8.05 10.93
C GLU A 171 -2.01 7.70 9.44
N TYR A 172 -1.48 6.53 9.11
CA TYR A 172 -1.62 5.88 7.81
C TYR A 172 -2.84 4.99 7.80
N VAL A 173 -3.70 5.13 6.79
CA VAL A 173 -4.92 4.33 6.67
C VAL A 173 -4.95 3.61 5.32
N LEU A 174 -4.98 2.28 5.37
CA LEU A 174 -5.33 1.42 4.26
C LEU A 174 -6.85 1.29 4.23
N VAL A 175 -7.48 1.81 3.20
CA VAL A 175 -8.94 1.88 3.06
C VAL A 175 -9.41 0.89 2.00
N LEU A 176 -10.48 0.16 2.29
CA LEU A 176 -11.10 -0.79 1.36
C LEU A 176 -12.59 -0.51 1.23
N ASN A 177 -13.14 -0.67 0.02
CA ASN A 177 -14.55 -0.57 -0.23
C ASN A 177 -15.23 -1.94 -0.06
N TYR A 178 -16.19 -2.05 0.87
CA TYR A 178 -16.91 -3.29 1.15
C TYR A 178 -17.79 -3.78 -0.02
N ASN A 179 -18.23 -2.87 -0.89
CA ASN A 179 -19.14 -3.20 -2.00
C ASN A 179 -18.43 -3.82 -3.22
N MET A 180 -17.14 -4.13 -3.11
CA MET A 180 -16.44 -4.90 -4.14
C MET A 180 -16.97 -6.34 -4.24
N GLU A 181 -16.77 -6.97 -5.39
CA GLU A 181 -17.01 -8.40 -5.51
C GLU A 181 -16.05 -9.17 -4.59
N GLU A 182 -16.54 -10.20 -3.90
CA GLU A 182 -15.76 -11.03 -2.96
C GLU A 182 -14.50 -11.63 -3.62
N SER A 183 -14.56 -11.87 -4.95
CA SER A 183 -13.44 -12.37 -5.74
C SER A 183 -12.23 -11.43 -5.74
N ASP A 184 -12.48 -10.13 -5.66
CA ASP A 184 -11.47 -9.09 -5.90
C ASP A 184 -10.93 -8.52 -4.59
N TYR A 185 -11.67 -8.70 -3.49
CA TYR A 185 -11.33 -8.14 -2.19
C TYR A 185 -9.91 -8.50 -1.72
N ALA A 186 -9.48 -9.74 -1.94
CA ALA A 186 -8.13 -10.15 -1.56
C ALA A 186 -7.05 -9.52 -2.46
N THR A 187 -7.33 -9.36 -3.76
CA THR A 187 -6.42 -8.72 -4.71
C THR A 187 -6.19 -7.26 -4.34
N VAL A 188 -7.27 -6.52 -4.12
CA VAL A 188 -7.22 -5.11 -3.71
C VAL A 188 -6.53 -4.97 -2.35
N PHE A 189 -6.86 -5.81 -1.37
CA PHE A 189 -6.20 -5.77 -0.08
C PHE A 189 -4.67 -5.92 -0.19
N TYR A 190 -4.18 -6.88 -0.98
CA TYR A 190 -2.73 -7.06 -1.17
C TYR A 190 -2.11 -5.97 -2.03
N HIS A 191 -2.86 -5.36 -2.95
CA HIS A 191 -2.45 -4.18 -3.69
C HIS A 191 -2.16 -3.02 -2.72
N GLU A 192 -3.15 -2.64 -1.91
CA GLU A 192 -3.02 -1.53 -0.97
C GLU A 192 -1.96 -1.82 0.11
N LEU A 193 -1.93 -3.05 0.63
CA LEU A 193 -0.86 -3.46 1.55
C LEU A 193 0.52 -3.40 0.88
N GLY A 194 0.61 -3.66 -0.43
CA GLY A 194 1.84 -3.48 -1.22
C GLY A 194 2.35 -2.06 -1.15
N HIS A 195 1.47 -1.06 -1.31
CA HIS A 195 1.84 0.35 -1.16
C HIS A 195 2.34 0.68 0.26
N VAL A 196 1.64 0.23 1.29
CA VAL A 196 2.10 0.37 2.68
C VAL A 196 3.51 -0.20 2.86
N LEU A 197 3.83 -1.30 2.18
CA LEU A 197 5.11 -2.00 2.29
C LEU A 197 6.18 -1.52 1.30
N GLY A 198 5.93 -0.47 0.53
CA GLY A 198 6.93 0.14 -0.34
C GLY A 198 6.94 -0.34 -1.79
N LEU A 199 5.86 -0.98 -2.24
CA LEU A 199 5.67 -1.27 -3.65
C LEU A 199 4.94 -0.13 -4.36
N LYS A 200 5.23 0.04 -5.66
CA LYS A 200 4.55 0.98 -6.56
C LYS A 200 3.93 0.24 -7.76
N HIS A 201 3.11 0.94 -8.51
CA HIS A 201 2.56 0.39 -9.74
C HIS A 201 3.66 0.12 -10.77
N PRO A 202 3.59 -0.98 -11.55
CA PRO A 202 4.62 -1.30 -12.55
C PRO A 202 4.69 -0.27 -13.68
N PHE A 203 3.60 0.45 -13.95
CA PHE A 203 3.53 1.51 -14.96
C PHE A 203 3.95 2.90 -14.43
N ASP A 204 4.18 3.05 -13.13
CA ASP A 204 4.65 4.31 -12.55
C ASP A 204 6.11 4.55 -12.92
N ASN A 205 6.33 5.59 -13.74
CA ASN A 205 7.64 5.99 -14.25
C ASN A 205 8.25 7.19 -13.49
N SER A 206 7.81 7.46 -12.27
CA SER A 206 8.29 8.60 -11.48
C SER A 206 9.79 8.58 -11.21
N ASP A 207 10.39 7.39 -11.12
CA ASP A 207 11.82 7.16 -10.91
C ASP A 207 12.60 6.76 -12.19
N GLY A 208 11.94 6.79 -13.35
CA GLY A 208 12.52 6.38 -14.64
C GLY A 208 12.49 4.88 -14.89
N ASN A 209 11.83 4.08 -14.06
CA ASN A 209 11.70 2.64 -14.21
C ASN A 209 10.22 2.24 -14.27
N CYS A 210 9.79 1.61 -15.35
CA CYS A 210 8.44 1.11 -15.55
C CYS A 210 8.43 -0.17 -16.39
N ILE A 211 7.37 -0.96 -16.27
CA ILE A 211 7.06 -2.12 -17.13
C ILE A 211 5.70 -1.92 -17.76
N GLY A 212 5.63 -2.14 -19.08
CA GLY A 212 4.41 -1.97 -19.84
C GLY A 212 4.18 -0.53 -20.30
N SER A 213 3.05 -0.28 -20.92
CA SER A 213 2.69 1.04 -21.45
C SER A 213 1.55 1.63 -20.63
N THR A 214 1.65 2.91 -20.33
CA THR A 214 0.56 3.69 -19.72
C THR A 214 -0.48 4.17 -20.74
N GLU A 215 -0.21 4.07 -22.04
CA GLU A 215 -1.01 4.76 -23.07
C GLU A 215 -1.98 3.88 -23.84
N GLU A 216 -1.89 2.55 -23.77
CA GLU A 216 -2.82 1.69 -24.51
C GLU A 216 -3.15 0.42 -23.71
N TYR A 217 -4.44 0.26 -23.43
CA TYR A 217 -5.04 -1.00 -22.99
C TYR A 217 -4.76 -2.10 -24.01
N GLY A 218 -4.02 -3.12 -23.64
CA GLY A 218 -3.72 -4.24 -24.50
C GLY A 218 -2.68 -5.20 -23.95
N ASP A 219 -2.32 -6.23 -24.72
CA ASP A 219 -1.44 -7.34 -24.35
C ASP A 219 -0.01 -6.95 -23.85
N LYS A 220 0.29 -5.66 -23.78
CA LYS A 220 1.58 -5.12 -23.36
C LYS A 220 1.56 -4.45 -21.99
N THR A 221 0.40 -4.34 -21.36
CA THR A 221 0.24 -3.70 -20.06
C THR A 221 0.38 -4.73 -18.96
N ALA A 222 1.09 -4.41 -17.89
CA ALA A 222 1.12 -5.26 -16.71
C ALA A 222 -0.31 -5.42 -16.15
N HIS A 223 -0.69 -6.64 -15.80
CA HIS A 223 -2.04 -6.96 -15.36
C HIS A 223 -2.03 -7.74 -14.03
N THR A 224 -3.17 -7.79 -13.38
CA THR A 224 -3.36 -8.40 -12.05
C THR A 224 -3.17 -9.92 -11.99
N GLY A 225 -2.89 -10.58 -13.11
CA GLY A 225 -2.42 -11.96 -13.16
C GLY A 225 -0.89 -12.11 -13.09
N LEU A 226 -0.13 -11.00 -13.23
CA LEU A 226 1.34 -10.97 -13.14
C LEU A 226 1.81 -10.38 -11.80
N THR A 227 1.21 -9.31 -11.37
CA THR A 227 1.50 -8.59 -10.12
C THR A 227 0.22 -8.03 -9.53
N VAL A 228 0.07 -8.09 -8.22
CA VAL A 228 -1.08 -7.45 -7.55
C VAL A 228 -1.03 -5.92 -7.67
N MET A 229 0.14 -5.35 -7.99
CA MET A 229 0.33 -3.90 -8.12
C MET A 229 -0.16 -3.32 -9.47
N ALA A 230 -0.77 -4.13 -10.34
CA ALA A 230 -1.35 -3.69 -11.59
C ALA A 230 -2.84 -3.38 -11.45
N TYR A 231 -3.38 -2.57 -12.38
CA TYR A 231 -4.81 -2.24 -12.44
C TYR A 231 -5.58 -3.04 -13.48
N GLU A 232 -4.89 -3.46 -14.54
CA GLU A 232 -5.54 -4.08 -15.67
C GLU A 232 -6.01 -5.50 -15.35
N ASP A 233 -7.15 -5.85 -15.90
CA ASP A 233 -7.69 -7.20 -15.82
C ASP A 233 -6.73 -8.21 -16.44
N PRO A 234 -6.63 -9.43 -15.89
CA PRO A 234 -5.82 -10.45 -16.50
C PRO A 234 -6.44 -10.90 -17.83
N PRO A 235 -5.62 -11.19 -18.87
CA PRO A 235 -6.12 -11.68 -20.16
C PRO A 235 -6.92 -12.97 -20.02
N GLU A 236 -7.73 -13.28 -21.04
CA GLU A 236 -8.54 -14.51 -21.05
C GLU A 236 -7.69 -15.75 -20.77
N GLY A 237 -8.11 -16.53 -19.79
CA GLY A 237 -7.41 -17.74 -19.33
C GLY A 237 -6.42 -17.53 -18.19
N TRP A 238 -6.24 -16.31 -17.74
CA TRP A 238 -5.53 -15.97 -16.51
C TRP A 238 -6.52 -15.72 -15.38
N GLU A 239 -6.06 -15.85 -14.12
CA GLU A 239 -6.86 -15.56 -12.93
C GLU A 239 -6.26 -14.35 -12.21
N TYR A 240 -7.10 -13.61 -11.50
CA TYR A 240 -6.66 -12.59 -10.55
C TYR A 240 -5.82 -13.21 -9.44
N LEU A 241 -4.72 -12.56 -9.10
CA LEU A 241 -3.89 -12.95 -7.98
C LEU A 241 -4.62 -12.66 -6.66
N LYS A 242 -4.79 -13.68 -5.83
CA LYS A 242 -5.37 -13.57 -4.48
C LYS A 242 -4.32 -13.54 -3.37
N PHE A 243 -3.08 -13.35 -3.77
CA PHE A 243 -1.88 -13.19 -2.96
C PHE A 243 -0.76 -12.64 -3.85
N TYR A 244 0.29 -12.13 -3.25
CA TYR A 244 1.47 -11.65 -3.97
C TYR A 244 2.01 -12.69 -4.95
N SER A 245 2.33 -12.26 -6.14
CA SER A 245 3.02 -13.07 -7.14
C SER A 245 4.47 -13.34 -6.73
N LYS A 246 5.17 -14.13 -7.55
CA LYS A 246 6.62 -14.34 -7.35
C LYS A 246 7.39 -13.02 -7.42
N VAL A 247 7.08 -12.14 -8.36
CA VAL A 247 7.81 -10.87 -8.53
C VAL A 247 7.50 -9.88 -7.42
N ASP A 248 6.26 -9.82 -6.94
CA ASP A 248 5.89 -9.03 -5.77
C ASP A 248 6.65 -9.48 -4.52
N LEU A 249 6.70 -10.80 -4.27
CA LEU A 249 7.44 -11.36 -3.14
C LEU A 249 8.94 -11.10 -3.24
N LEU A 250 9.53 -11.17 -4.42
CA LEU A 250 10.94 -10.83 -4.63
C LEU A 250 11.20 -9.34 -4.34
N ALA A 251 10.29 -8.47 -4.76
CA ALA A 251 10.37 -7.04 -4.48
C ALA A 251 10.28 -6.77 -2.96
N LEU A 252 9.30 -7.35 -2.27
CA LEU A 252 9.20 -7.25 -0.82
C LEU A 252 10.42 -7.86 -0.09
N GLN A 253 10.95 -8.99 -0.58
CA GLN A 253 12.15 -9.59 -0.02
C GLN A 253 13.41 -8.75 -0.26
N SER A 254 13.46 -7.94 -1.31
CA SER A 254 14.56 -7.01 -1.53
C SER A 254 14.56 -5.87 -0.50
N ILE A 255 13.39 -5.50 0.02
CA ILE A 255 13.22 -4.50 1.08
C ILE A 255 13.48 -5.13 2.44
N PHE A 256 12.73 -6.15 2.81
CA PHE A 256 12.66 -6.68 4.18
C PHE A 256 13.53 -7.91 4.46
N GLY A 257 14.22 -8.41 3.46
CA GLY A 257 14.90 -9.70 3.55
C GLY A 257 13.94 -10.88 3.50
N LYS A 258 14.51 -12.04 3.24
CA LYS A 258 13.79 -13.31 3.17
C LYS A 258 13.80 -14.00 4.54
N GLU A 259 12.65 -14.54 4.97
CA GLU A 259 12.59 -15.41 6.15
C GLU A 259 13.50 -16.63 5.94
N LYS A 260 14.25 -17.02 7.00
CA LYS A 260 15.30 -18.06 6.97
C LYS A 260 14.75 -19.44 7.25
#